data_fb6ade15a16a7d1a5038dde97a37357c
#
_entry.id   fb6ade15a16a7d1a5038dde97a37357c
#
_cell.length_a   1.000
_cell.length_b   1.000
_cell.length_c   1.000
_cell.angle_alpha   90.00
_cell.angle_beta   90.00
_cell.angle_gamma   90.00
#
_symmetry.space_group_name_H-M   'P 1'
#
loop_
_entity.id
_entity.type
_entity.pdbx_description
1 polymer ?
#
loop_
_entity_poly.entity_id
_entity_poly.type
_entity_poly.pdbx_seq_one_letter_code
_entity_poly.pdbx_strand_id
1 'polypeptide(L)'
;PMCPPEGDAGTGMVASNSVAVRTGNVSAGTSIFAMVVLEKAMQKVHEEIDMVTTPNGMPVAMVHCNNCTSDLNAWINLFKEYQELLGIPVDMNEVYGKLYNHALTGNADCGGLISFNYISGEPVTGFADGRPMFVRSANDKFNLANFMRAHLYASVGVLKIGNDILFNDEKVKVDRITGHGGLFRT
;
A
#
# COMPACT_ATOMS: atom_id res chain seq x y z
N PRO A 1 13.39 -18.76 -28.62
CA PRO A 1 13.06 -19.42 -27.38
C PRO A 1 11.99 -18.61 -26.66
N MET A 2 10.95 -19.28 -26.18
CA MET A 2 9.96 -18.65 -25.28
C MET A 2 10.46 -18.84 -23.85
N CYS A 3 10.45 -17.77 -23.06
CA CYS A 3 10.69 -17.86 -21.63
C CYS A 3 9.51 -18.57 -20.95
N PRO A 4 9.73 -19.28 -19.83
CA PRO A 4 8.62 -19.80 -19.04
C PRO A 4 7.73 -18.62 -18.57
N PRO A 5 6.44 -18.86 -18.37
CA PRO A 5 5.54 -17.84 -17.83
C PRO A 5 5.97 -17.47 -16.42
N GLU A 6 5.91 -16.17 -16.10
CA GLU A 6 6.27 -15.62 -14.80
C GLU A 6 5.17 -14.68 -14.34
N GLY A 7 4.90 -14.63 -13.03
CA GLY A 7 3.96 -13.67 -12.45
C GLY A 7 4.55 -12.25 -12.36
N ASP A 8 3.68 -11.27 -12.33
CA ASP A 8 4.04 -9.85 -12.22
C ASP A 8 4.82 -9.54 -10.92
N ALA A 9 4.51 -10.22 -9.84
CA ALA A 9 5.21 -10.08 -8.57
C ALA A 9 6.68 -10.52 -8.67
N GLY A 10 6.95 -11.71 -9.27
CA GLY A 10 8.30 -12.22 -9.49
C GLY A 10 9.11 -11.32 -10.44
N THR A 11 8.50 -10.91 -11.56
CA THR A 11 9.16 -9.97 -12.50
C THR A 11 9.42 -8.62 -11.87
N GLY A 12 8.53 -8.13 -10.99
CA GLY A 12 8.71 -6.91 -10.21
C GLY A 12 9.92 -6.98 -9.28
N MET A 13 10.17 -8.13 -8.64
CA MET A 13 11.38 -8.35 -7.83
C MET A 13 12.65 -8.25 -8.66
N VAL A 14 12.68 -8.85 -9.83
CA VAL A 14 13.84 -8.78 -10.75
C VAL A 14 14.05 -7.35 -11.24
N ALA A 15 12.98 -6.68 -11.69
CA ALA A 15 13.03 -5.31 -12.20
C ALA A 15 13.51 -4.29 -11.14
N SER A 16 13.17 -4.51 -9.88
CA SER A 16 13.59 -3.65 -8.75
C SER A 16 14.93 -4.07 -8.12
N ASN A 17 15.60 -5.08 -8.66
CA ASN A 17 16.81 -5.68 -8.11
C ASN A 17 16.64 -6.08 -6.61
N SER A 18 15.55 -6.74 -6.31
CA SER A 18 15.15 -7.15 -4.94
C SER A 18 15.09 -8.68 -4.80
N VAL A 19 16.05 -9.39 -5.40
CA VAL A 19 16.13 -10.87 -5.40
C VAL A 19 17.20 -11.42 -4.44
N ALA A 20 18.03 -10.56 -3.88
CA ALA A 20 19.02 -10.97 -2.89
C ALA A 20 18.37 -11.16 -1.52
N VAL A 21 18.94 -12.09 -0.73
CA VAL A 21 18.54 -12.27 0.67
C VAL A 21 18.58 -10.95 1.43
N ARG A 22 17.60 -10.73 2.31
CA ARG A 22 17.40 -9.50 3.11
C ARG A 22 17.08 -8.26 2.27
N THR A 23 16.66 -8.44 1.03
CA THR A 23 16.07 -7.36 0.24
C THR A 23 14.59 -7.61 0.00
N GLY A 24 13.86 -6.57 -0.32
CA GLY A 24 12.46 -6.67 -0.64
C GLY A 24 12.00 -5.56 -1.57
N ASN A 25 10.78 -5.69 -2.04
CA ASN A 25 10.10 -4.65 -2.80
C ASN A 25 8.66 -4.50 -2.32
N VAL A 26 8.14 -3.29 -2.50
CA VAL A 26 6.72 -2.96 -2.31
C VAL A 26 6.18 -2.48 -3.64
N SER A 27 5.11 -3.12 -4.11
CA SER A 27 4.35 -2.67 -5.27
C SER A 27 3.02 -2.07 -4.81
N ALA A 28 2.78 -0.81 -5.14
CA ALA A 28 1.56 -0.09 -4.74
C ALA A 28 0.80 0.41 -5.96
N GLY A 29 -0.37 -0.18 -6.18
CA GLY A 29 -1.33 0.14 -7.22
C GLY A 29 -2.76 0.08 -6.67
N THR A 30 -3.67 -0.59 -7.36
CA THR A 30 -5.03 -0.90 -6.86
C THR A 30 -4.97 -1.73 -5.58
N SER A 31 -4.13 -2.76 -5.58
CA SER A 31 -3.68 -3.52 -4.41
C SER A 31 -2.27 -3.09 -4.01
N ILE A 32 -1.81 -3.56 -2.86
CA ILE A 32 -0.43 -3.38 -2.41
C ILE A 32 0.13 -4.70 -1.89
N PHE A 33 1.36 -5.00 -2.25
CA PHE A 33 2.06 -6.13 -1.67
C PHE A 33 3.51 -5.77 -1.34
N ALA A 34 4.03 -6.41 -0.30
CA ALA A 34 5.43 -6.42 0.04
C ALA A 34 5.98 -7.82 -0.10
N MET A 35 7.13 -7.96 -0.74
CA MET A 35 7.87 -9.21 -0.89
C MET A 35 9.24 -9.06 -0.26
N VAL A 36 9.59 -9.98 0.63
CA VAL A 36 10.88 -9.97 1.35
C VAL A 36 11.57 -11.31 1.16
N VAL A 37 12.80 -11.29 0.64
CA VAL A 37 13.63 -12.49 0.47
C VAL A 37 14.23 -12.88 1.82
N LEU A 38 13.87 -14.07 2.29
CA LEU A 38 14.21 -14.56 3.62
C LEU A 38 15.58 -15.26 3.64
N GLU A 39 16.29 -15.14 4.76
CA GLU A 39 17.53 -15.90 5.03
C GLU A 39 17.23 -17.39 5.33
N LYS A 40 16.06 -17.64 5.93
CA LYS A 40 15.56 -18.97 6.32
C LYS A 40 14.04 -18.98 6.28
N ALA A 41 13.46 -20.17 6.23
CA ALA A 41 12.01 -20.33 6.32
C ALA A 41 11.46 -19.71 7.62
N MET A 42 10.22 -19.25 7.58
CA MET A 42 9.50 -18.78 8.77
C MET A 42 9.34 -19.88 9.81
N GLN A 43 9.26 -19.50 11.07
CA GLN A 43 9.15 -20.45 12.20
C GLN A 43 7.71 -20.96 12.36
N LYS A 44 6.73 -20.15 11.94
CA LYS A 44 5.30 -20.44 12.06
C LYS A 44 4.59 -20.22 10.72
N VAL A 45 3.41 -20.79 10.59
CA VAL A 45 2.48 -20.48 9.51
C VAL A 45 1.65 -19.27 9.96
N HIS A 46 1.54 -18.29 9.08
CA HIS A 46 0.72 -17.10 9.27
C HIS A 46 -0.24 -17.01 8.08
N GLU A 47 -1.53 -16.88 8.34
CA GLU A 47 -2.57 -16.79 7.30
C GLU A 47 -2.49 -15.47 6.51
N GLU A 48 -1.85 -14.45 7.09
CA GLU A 48 -1.64 -13.13 6.50
C GLU A 48 -0.45 -13.08 5.53
N ILE A 49 0.34 -14.16 5.42
CA ILE A 49 1.60 -14.18 4.67
C ILE A 49 1.62 -15.38 3.71
N ASP A 50 1.74 -15.07 2.42
CA ASP A 50 1.96 -16.07 1.38
C ASP A 50 3.45 -16.38 1.26
N MET A 51 3.77 -17.67 1.12
CA MET A 51 5.13 -18.11 0.84
C MET A 51 5.31 -18.36 -0.65
N VAL A 52 6.20 -17.60 -1.26
CA VAL A 52 6.60 -17.76 -2.67
C VAL A 52 8.12 -17.90 -2.78
N THR A 53 8.66 -17.95 -3.99
CA THR A 53 10.10 -18.06 -4.20
C THR A 53 10.60 -17.00 -5.18
N THR A 54 11.89 -16.66 -5.05
CA THR A 54 12.61 -15.97 -6.11
C THR A 54 12.85 -16.89 -7.31
N PRO A 55 13.19 -16.38 -8.50
CA PRO A 55 13.53 -17.20 -9.67
C PRO A 55 14.65 -18.22 -9.43
N ASN A 56 15.53 -17.99 -8.47
CA ASN A 56 16.59 -18.92 -8.08
C ASN A 56 16.25 -19.78 -6.85
N GLY A 57 14.97 -19.82 -6.45
CA GLY A 57 14.46 -20.74 -5.43
C GLY A 57 14.63 -20.27 -3.97
N MET A 58 15.02 -19.04 -3.72
CA MET A 58 15.08 -18.51 -2.33
C MET A 58 13.67 -18.26 -1.78
N PRO A 59 13.41 -18.55 -0.49
CA PRO A 59 12.10 -18.31 0.09
C PRO A 59 11.80 -16.80 0.19
N VAL A 60 10.58 -16.45 -0.16
CA VAL A 60 10.07 -15.08 -0.12
C VAL A 60 8.77 -15.05 0.68
N ALA A 61 8.70 -14.19 1.67
CA ALA A 61 7.44 -13.86 2.34
C ALA A 61 6.74 -12.72 1.59
N MET A 62 5.48 -12.93 1.23
CA MET A 62 4.65 -11.93 0.58
C MET A 62 3.47 -11.56 1.47
N VAL A 63 3.36 -10.30 1.82
CA VAL A 63 2.15 -9.71 2.40
C VAL A 63 1.37 -9.07 1.28
N HIS A 64 0.17 -9.56 0.99
CA HIS A 64 -0.68 -9.05 -0.08
C HIS A 64 -1.97 -8.47 0.48
N CYS A 65 -2.20 -7.19 0.25
CA CYS A 65 -3.41 -6.48 0.63
C CYS A 65 -4.21 -6.11 -0.61
N ASN A 66 -5.49 -6.44 -0.61
CA ASN A 66 -6.38 -6.20 -1.75
C ASN A 66 -6.68 -4.72 -1.97
N ASN A 67 -6.59 -3.92 -0.91
CA ASN A 67 -7.02 -2.53 -0.92
C ASN A 67 -5.83 -1.58 -0.72
N CYS A 68 -5.58 -0.72 -1.72
CA CYS A 68 -4.56 0.32 -1.64
C CYS A 68 -5.12 1.65 -2.14
N THR A 69 -4.94 2.00 -3.43
CA THR A 69 -5.27 3.33 -3.93
C THR A 69 -6.69 3.51 -4.44
N SER A 70 -7.51 2.47 -4.54
CA SER A 70 -8.84 2.56 -5.18
C SER A 70 -9.76 3.55 -4.48
N ASP A 71 -9.86 3.50 -3.15
CA ASP A 71 -10.67 4.45 -2.38
C ASP A 71 -10.07 5.87 -2.40
N LEU A 72 -8.75 5.97 -2.26
CA LEU A 72 -8.02 7.25 -2.38
C LEU A 72 -8.29 7.92 -3.74
N ASN A 73 -8.25 7.15 -4.83
CA ASN A 73 -8.53 7.65 -6.16
C ASN A 73 -9.99 8.10 -6.33
N ALA A 74 -10.94 7.43 -5.69
CA ALA A 74 -12.35 7.85 -5.71
C ALA A 74 -12.51 9.25 -5.07
N TRP A 75 -11.85 9.51 -3.95
CA TRP A 75 -11.86 10.83 -3.31
C TRP A 75 -11.15 11.89 -4.16
N ILE A 76 -10.02 11.56 -4.79
CA ILE A 76 -9.32 12.49 -5.68
C ILE A 76 -10.18 12.82 -6.91
N ASN A 77 -10.88 11.84 -7.46
CA ASN A 77 -11.82 12.08 -8.55
C ASN A 77 -12.98 13.00 -8.14
N LEU A 78 -13.44 12.92 -6.89
CA LEU A 78 -14.45 13.86 -6.38
C LEU A 78 -13.92 15.31 -6.37
N PHE A 79 -12.64 15.51 -5.99
CA PHE A 79 -12.02 16.84 -6.09
C PHE A 79 -11.84 17.31 -7.54
N LYS A 80 -11.53 16.39 -8.45
CA LYS A 80 -11.51 16.67 -9.90
C LYS A 80 -12.87 17.16 -10.38
N GLU A 81 -13.94 16.42 -10.10
CA GLU A 81 -15.31 16.78 -10.48
C GLU A 81 -15.70 18.16 -9.94
N TYR A 82 -15.29 18.48 -8.71
CA TYR A 82 -15.52 19.81 -8.14
C TYR A 82 -14.80 20.92 -8.91
N GLN A 83 -13.55 20.71 -9.33
CA GLN A 83 -12.82 21.68 -10.17
C GLN A 83 -13.48 21.86 -11.53
N GLU A 84 -13.87 20.76 -12.17
CA GLU A 84 -14.61 20.78 -13.45
C GLU A 84 -15.93 21.55 -13.35
N LEU A 85 -16.67 21.37 -12.24
CA LEU A 85 -17.91 22.11 -11.97
C LEU A 85 -17.66 23.63 -11.88
N LEU A 86 -16.51 24.05 -11.36
CA LEU A 86 -16.10 25.45 -11.29
C LEU A 86 -15.51 25.98 -12.60
N GLY A 87 -15.43 25.16 -13.66
CA GLY A 87 -14.83 25.53 -14.95
C GLY A 87 -13.30 25.67 -14.88
N ILE A 88 -12.64 25.08 -13.88
CA ILE A 88 -11.19 25.11 -13.71
C ILE A 88 -10.58 23.96 -14.52
N PRO A 89 -9.62 24.22 -15.43
CA PRO A 89 -8.90 23.16 -16.13
C PRO A 89 -8.20 22.20 -15.16
N VAL A 90 -8.29 20.89 -15.43
CA VAL A 90 -7.75 19.85 -14.54
C VAL A 90 -6.58 19.15 -15.21
N ASP A 91 -5.41 19.19 -14.57
CA ASP A 91 -4.29 18.27 -14.79
C ASP A 91 -4.21 17.31 -13.61
N MET A 92 -4.46 16.02 -13.86
CA MET A 92 -4.47 15.01 -12.79
C MET A 92 -3.10 14.85 -12.12
N ASN A 93 -1.99 15.01 -12.83
CA ASN A 93 -0.67 14.92 -12.21
C ASN A 93 -0.45 16.08 -11.21
N GLU A 94 -0.94 17.27 -11.58
CA GLU A 94 -0.90 18.42 -10.68
C GLU A 94 -1.82 18.22 -9.47
N VAL A 95 -3.01 17.67 -9.67
CA VAL A 95 -3.96 17.38 -8.58
C VAL A 95 -3.36 16.38 -7.58
N TYR A 96 -2.84 15.25 -8.06
CA TYR A 96 -2.18 14.28 -7.20
C TYR A 96 -1.00 14.89 -6.46
N GLY A 97 -0.09 15.55 -7.17
CA GLY A 97 1.09 16.17 -6.56
C GLY A 97 0.73 17.20 -5.48
N LYS A 98 -0.23 18.07 -5.74
CA LYS A 98 -0.69 19.08 -4.77
C LYS A 98 -1.34 18.46 -3.55
N LEU A 99 -2.25 17.48 -3.73
CA LEU A 99 -2.96 16.84 -2.63
C LEU A 99 -2.02 16.01 -1.74
N TYR A 100 -1.10 15.25 -2.33
CA TYR A 100 -0.14 14.44 -1.57
C TYR A 100 0.85 15.30 -0.81
N ASN A 101 1.41 16.34 -1.45
CA ASN A 101 2.30 17.27 -0.75
C ASN A 101 1.56 18.07 0.34
N HIS A 102 0.30 18.44 0.12
CA HIS A 102 -0.50 19.11 1.14
C HIS A 102 -0.76 18.20 2.36
N ALA A 103 -0.92 16.90 2.16
CA ALA A 103 -1.07 15.93 3.25
C ALA A 103 0.12 15.95 4.23
N LEU A 104 1.33 16.31 3.77
CA LEU A 104 2.51 16.42 4.63
C LEU A 104 2.38 17.54 5.68
N THR A 105 1.54 18.53 5.44
CA THR A 105 1.27 19.62 6.39
C THR A 105 0.24 19.24 7.46
N GLY A 106 -0.41 18.09 7.32
CA GLY A 106 -1.38 17.56 8.29
C GLY A 106 -0.73 17.10 9.59
N ASN A 107 -1.55 16.93 10.61
CA ASN A 107 -1.12 16.35 11.88
C ASN A 107 -0.64 14.90 11.70
N ALA A 108 0.35 14.46 12.46
CA ALA A 108 0.88 13.09 12.37
C ALA A 108 -0.18 12.02 12.67
N ASP A 109 -1.13 12.33 13.54
CA ASP A 109 -2.29 11.52 13.91
C ASP A 109 -3.51 11.75 13.01
N CYS A 110 -3.32 12.41 11.86
CA CYS A 110 -4.41 12.83 10.96
C CYS A 110 -5.47 13.72 11.63
N GLY A 111 -5.15 14.33 12.77
CA GLY A 111 -6.09 15.18 13.53
C GLY A 111 -7.27 14.40 14.12
N GLY A 112 -7.12 13.09 14.36
CA GLY A 112 -8.16 12.19 14.86
C GLY A 112 -9.00 11.51 13.76
N LEU A 113 -8.82 11.88 12.51
CA LEU A 113 -9.57 11.30 11.39
C LEU A 113 -9.14 9.85 11.11
N ILE A 114 -10.10 8.98 10.82
CA ILE A 114 -9.87 7.58 10.49
C ILE A 114 -10.49 7.25 9.14
N SER A 115 -9.71 6.57 8.29
CA SER A 115 -10.19 6.05 7.02
C SER A 115 -9.97 4.54 6.94
N PHE A 116 -10.98 3.83 6.47
CA PHE A 116 -10.94 2.42 6.08
C PHE A 116 -11.18 2.35 4.57
N ASN A 117 -10.18 1.92 3.81
CA ASN A 117 -10.20 1.94 2.36
C ASN A 117 -10.67 0.62 1.72
N TYR A 118 -11.37 -0.24 2.46
CA TYR A 118 -11.76 -1.58 2.02
C TYR A 118 -12.89 -1.51 0.98
N ILE A 119 -12.54 -1.42 -0.28
CA ILE A 119 -13.46 -1.55 -1.43
C ILE A 119 -13.87 -3.01 -1.62
N SER A 120 -12.96 -3.94 -1.32
CA SER A 120 -13.15 -5.39 -1.38
C SER A 120 -12.78 -6.04 -0.05
N GLY A 121 -12.97 -7.35 0.06
CA GLY A 121 -12.48 -8.11 1.19
C GLY A 121 -10.97 -7.94 1.36
N GLU A 122 -10.49 -8.10 2.61
CA GLU A 122 -9.08 -7.91 2.97
C GLU A 122 -8.59 -9.10 3.79
N PRO A 123 -7.87 -10.05 3.16
CA PRO A 123 -7.42 -11.28 3.81
C PRO A 123 -6.55 -11.03 5.05
N VAL A 124 -5.66 -10.05 4.98
CA VAL A 124 -4.73 -9.72 6.08
C VAL A 124 -5.46 -9.33 7.37
N THR A 125 -6.68 -8.81 7.26
CA THR A 125 -7.51 -8.45 8.42
C THR A 125 -8.74 -9.34 8.59
N GLY A 126 -8.88 -10.40 7.78
CA GLY A 126 -9.95 -11.38 7.89
C GLY A 126 -11.33 -10.90 7.45
N PHE A 127 -11.43 -9.82 6.68
CA PHE A 127 -12.70 -9.33 6.15
C PHE A 127 -13.04 -9.97 4.80
N ALA A 128 -14.17 -10.67 4.72
CA ALA A 128 -14.65 -11.28 3.47
C ALA A 128 -15.15 -10.24 2.46
N ASP A 129 -15.83 -9.19 2.93
CA ASP A 129 -16.39 -8.11 2.14
C ASP A 129 -15.84 -6.76 2.59
N GLY A 130 -15.75 -5.81 1.65
CA GLY A 130 -15.30 -4.46 1.92
C GLY A 130 -16.43 -3.43 1.93
N ARG A 131 -16.28 -2.40 2.76
CA ARG A 131 -17.03 -1.14 2.71
C ARG A 131 -16.11 -0.01 3.12
N PRO A 132 -15.72 0.88 2.20
CA PRO A 132 -14.95 2.07 2.56
C PRO A 132 -15.72 2.90 3.58
N MET A 133 -15.01 3.41 4.56
CA MET A 133 -15.63 4.19 5.62
C MET A 133 -14.67 5.29 6.06
N PHE A 134 -15.20 6.52 6.16
CA PHE A 134 -14.49 7.65 6.76
C PHE A 134 -15.19 8.06 8.05
N VAL A 135 -14.44 8.14 9.14
CA VAL A 135 -14.97 8.38 10.48
C VAL A 135 -14.28 9.59 11.09
N ARG A 136 -15.08 10.44 11.74
CA ARG A 136 -14.60 11.57 12.53
C ARG A 136 -15.49 11.83 13.73
N SER A 137 -14.93 12.37 14.79
CA SER A 137 -15.66 12.92 15.93
C SER A 137 -15.88 14.43 15.78
N ALA A 138 -16.68 14.99 16.67
CA ALA A 138 -16.96 16.44 16.64
C ALA A 138 -15.72 17.30 16.95
N ASN A 139 -14.75 16.75 17.67
CA ASN A 139 -13.55 17.47 18.10
C ASN A 139 -12.33 17.27 17.20
N ASP A 140 -12.45 16.42 16.16
CA ASP A 140 -11.37 16.13 15.24
C ASP A 140 -11.05 17.34 14.36
N LYS A 141 -9.78 17.46 14.00
CA LYS A 141 -9.31 18.54 13.12
C LYS A 141 -9.58 18.20 11.66
N PHE A 142 -10.82 18.37 11.23
CA PHE A 142 -11.25 18.09 9.86
C PHE A 142 -10.85 19.20 8.92
N ASN A 143 -9.78 18.99 8.18
CA ASN A 143 -9.30 19.83 7.08
C ASN A 143 -8.69 18.97 5.97
N LEU A 144 -8.40 19.57 4.81
CA LEU A 144 -7.93 18.85 3.63
C LEU A 144 -6.61 18.12 3.87
N ALA A 145 -5.67 18.72 4.60
CA ALA A 145 -4.37 18.11 4.88
C ALA A 145 -4.51 16.82 5.71
N ASN A 146 -5.28 16.87 6.80
CA ASN A 146 -5.55 15.72 7.65
C ASN A 146 -6.38 14.65 6.93
N PHE A 147 -7.38 15.07 6.15
CA PHE A 147 -8.19 14.18 5.33
C PHE A 147 -7.32 13.39 4.35
N MET A 148 -6.52 14.06 3.56
CA MET A 148 -5.63 13.41 2.58
C MET A 148 -4.59 12.51 3.27
N ARG A 149 -4.06 12.92 4.43
CA ARG A 149 -3.12 12.12 5.19
C ARG A 149 -3.76 10.83 5.72
N ALA A 150 -4.99 10.88 6.20
CA ALA A 150 -5.73 9.71 6.66
C ALA A 150 -5.95 8.70 5.52
N HIS A 151 -6.32 9.16 4.33
CA HIS A 151 -6.49 8.30 3.16
C HIS A 151 -5.17 7.73 2.63
N LEU A 152 -4.08 8.48 2.65
CA LEU A 152 -2.74 7.98 2.31
C LEU A 152 -2.29 6.91 3.32
N TYR A 153 -2.51 7.11 4.61
CA TYR A 153 -2.19 6.09 5.63
C TYR A 153 -3.05 4.84 5.47
N ALA A 154 -4.35 4.99 5.18
CA ALA A 154 -5.23 3.85 4.93
C ALA A 154 -4.75 3.01 3.74
N SER A 155 -4.23 3.65 2.69
CA SER A 155 -3.73 2.97 1.49
C SER A 155 -2.56 2.01 1.76
N VAL A 156 -1.80 2.23 2.83
CA VAL A 156 -0.62 1.40 3.20
C VAL A 156 -0.74 0.75 4.58
N GLY A 157 -1.79 1.09 5.34
CA GLY A 157 -1.90 0.71 6.75
C GLY A 157 -1.99 -0.79 6.98
N VAL A 158 -2.73 -1.50 6.14
CA VAL A 158 -2.89 -2.96 6.25
C VAL A 158 -1.58 -3.68 5.97
N LEU A 159 -0.78 -3.20 5.03
CA LEU A 159 0.54 -3.76 4.74
C LEU A 159 1.45 -3.76 5.99
N LYS A 160 1.30 -2.75 6.86
CA LYS A 160 2.04 -2.69 8.11
C LYS A 160 1.72 -3.86 9.04
N ILE A 161 0.47 -4.32 9.09
CA ILE A 161 0.05 -5.46 9.94
C ILE A 161 0.84 -6.71 9.56
N GLY A 162 0.85 -7.08 8.30
CA GLY A 162 1.62 -8.23 7.83
C GLY A 162 3.13 -8.05 7.99
N ASN A 163 3.65 -6.85 7.73
CA ASN A 163 5.07 -6.55 7.93
C ASN A 163 5.46 -6.61 9.41
N ASP A 164 4.58 -6.22 10.33
CA ASP A 164 4.84 -6.35 11.78
C ASP A 164 4.99 -7.82 12.20
N ILE A 165 4.24 -8.75 11.61
CA ILE A 165 4.43 -10.19 11.81
C ILE A 165 5.84 -10.59 11.38
N LEU A 166 6.28 -10.20 10.18
CA LEU A 166 7.61 -10.53 9.68
C LEU A 166 8.72 -9.98 10.58
N PHE A 167 8.63 -8.72 10.97
CA PHE A 167 9.72 -8.05 11.67
C PHE A 167 9.68 -8.30 13.18
N ASN A 168 8.49 -8.36 13.78
CA ASN A 168 8.34 -8.46 15.23
C ASN A 168 8.20 -9.90 15.72
N ASP A 169 7.50 -10.78 14.99
CA ASP A 169 7.28 -12.16 15.41
C ASP A 169 8.37 -13.10 14.84
N GLU A 170 8.56 -13.08 13.53
CA GLU A 170 9.52 -13.91 12.82
C GLU A 170 10.97 -13.37 12.87
N LYS A 171 11.17 -12.12 13.35
CA LYS A 171 12.49 -11.45 13.47
C LYS A 171 13.25 -11.41 12.14
N VAL A 172 12.51 -11.27 11.03
CA VAL A 172 13.10 -11.14 9.70
C VAL A 172 13.94 -9.86 9.62
N LYS A 173 15.15 -9.98 9.12
CA LYS A 173 16.04 -8.85 8.89
C LYS A 173 15.94 -8.40 7.45
N VAL A 174 15.84 -7.11 7.24
CA VAL A 174 15.81 -6.49 5.92
C VAL A 174 16.80 -5.34 5.86
N ASP A 175 17.63 -5.36 4.83
CA ASP A 175 18.65 -4.31 4.62
C ASP A 175 18.12 -3.21 3.67
N ARG A 176 17.24 -3.60 2.72
CA ARG A 176 16.69 -2.68 1.73
C ARG A 176 15.32 -3.12 1.26
N ILE A 177 14.38 -2.17 1.19
CA ILE A 177 13.09 -2.32 0.50
C ILE A 177 13.00 -1.25 -0.59
N THR A 178 12.63 -1.66 -1.80
CA THR A 178 12.43 -0.77 -2.95
C THR A 178 10.93 -0.62 -3.22
N GLY A 179 10.44 0.61 -3.28
CA GLY A 179 9.05 0.90 -3.64
C GLY A 179 8.89 1.14 -5.14
N HIS A 180 7.82 0.62 -5.73
CA HIS A 180 7.41 0.90 -7.10
C HIS A 180 5.88 0.88 -7.26
N GLY A 181 5.39 1.33 -8.42
CA GLY A 181 3.96 1.49 -8.68
C GLY A 181 3.51 2.94 -8.67
N GLY A 182 2.22 3.16 -8.97
CA GLY A 182 1.66 4.50 -9.16
C GLY A 182 1.81 5.41 -7.94
N LEU A 183 1.59 4.86 -6.75
CA LEU A 183 1.66 5.62 -5.48
C LEU A 183 3.06 6.23 -5.22
N PHE A 184 4.12 5.57 -5.69
CA PHE A 184 5.51 6.02 -5.49
C PHE A 184 6.02 6.97 -6.58
N ARG A 185 5.19 7.33 -7.57
CA ARG A 185 5.57 8.24 -8.65
C ARG A 185 5.20 9.70 -8.39
N THR A 186 4.50 9.97 -7.32
CA THR A 186 3.98 11.31 -6.97
C THR A 186 4.80 11.95 -5.87
#